data_4f517b88c66b702b5079340925a5ba9a
#
_entry.id   4f517b88c66b702b5079340925a5ba9a
#
_cell.length_a   1.000
_cell.length_b   1.000
_cell.length_c   1.000
_cell.angle_alpha   90.00
_cell.angle_beta   90.00
_cell.angle_gamma   90.00
#
_symmetry.space_group_name_H-M   'P 1'
#
loop_
_entity.id
_entity.type
_entity.pdbx_description
1 polymer ?
#
loop_
_entity_poly.entity_id
_entity_poly.type
_entity_poly.pdbx_seq_one_letter_code
_entity_poly.pdbx_strand_id
1 'polypeptide(L)'
;MLGMKLFGMTIRAGILLAAACCGGMAGGAEPKMLELGGDLRVHDPVMIRQGDRFYVFSTGGRWGRGIIYIRSSKDLYNWSRCGSVFETMPEWSQREIPGARSAWAPDISFFNGKYHLYYSVSRFGRNDSAIGLVTNVTLDPNSEDYKWEDQGMVVRSKPGRDNYNAIDGNLVLAEPGRAWLCWGSFWGGIKMKRIDRATGKLSGADTTLYSLAARPRQALGPGAKGVDAVEAPFIVKHGDYWYLFVSFDLCCRGVNSTYKIMVGRSRNVTGRYRDREGKLMTEGGGSLVLAATTQNWRGPGHCAVVQDVSGDYLVFHAYDGRTGRSELKISTIVWEDGWPRVAELP
;
A
#
# COMPACT_ATOMS: atom_id res chain seq x y z
N MET A 1 74.03 -39.04 -45.45
CA MET A 1 73.04 -38.69 -46.46
C MET A 1 71.88 -37.96 -45.74
N LEU A 2 71.93 -36.65 -45.78
CA LEU A 2 70.98 -35.79 -45.11
C LEU A 2 69.88 -35.38 -46.09
N GLY A 3 68.63 -35.64 -45.75
CA GLY A 3 67.47 -35.12 -46.47
C GLY A 3 66.87 -33.92 -45.78
N MET A 4 66.97 -32.78 -46.45
CA MET A 4 66.38 -31.52 -46.01
C MET A 4 64.89 -31.45 -46.39
N LYS A 5 63.97 -31.30 -45.43
CA LYS A 5 62.54 -31.00 -45.66
C LYS A 5 62.31 -29.49 -45.55
N LEU A 6 61.83 -28.89 -46.65
CA LEU A 6 61.30 -27.52 -46.68
C LEU A 6 59.95 -27.44 -45.94
N PHE A 7 59.85 -26.50 -45.06
CA PHE A 7 58.59 -26.10 -44.42
C PHE A 7 58.03 -24.93 -45.21
N GLY A 8 56.89 -25.13 -45.85
CA GLY A 8 56.10 -24.05 -46.45
C GLY A 8 55.25 -23.36 -45.41
N MET A 9 55.39 -22.03 -45.30
CA MET A 9 54.66 -21.17 -44.41
C MET A 9 53.45 -20.57 -45.14
N THR A 10 52.24 -21.02 -44.81
CA THR A 10 50.99 -20.48 -45.32
C THR A 10 50.50 -19.34 -44.37
N ILE A 11 50.50 -18.12 -44.88
CA ILE A 11 49.94 -16.94 -44.20
C ILE A 11 48.41 -17.00 -44.36
N ARG A 12 47.69 -17.20 -43.28
CA ARG A 12 46.23 -17.02 -43.22
C ARG A 12 45.93 -15.59 -42.85
N ALA A 13 45.33 -14.82 -43.75
CA ALA A 13 44.75 -13.52 -43.50
C ALA A 13 43.47 -13.70 -42.64
N GLY A 14 43.52 -13.27 -41.41
CA GLY A 14 42.35 -13.20 -40.53
C GLY A 14 41.54 -11.93 -40.82
N ILE A 15 40.32 -12.14 -41.32
CA ILE A 15 39.35 -11.05 -41.43
C ILE A 15 38.76 -10.84 -40.05
N LEU A 16 39.08 -9.70 -39.39
CA LEU A 16 38.35 -9.22 -38.18
C LEU A 16 36.97 -8.72 -38.63
N LEU A 17 35.92 -9.49 -38.36
CA LEU A 17 34.55 -8.95 -38.35
C LEU A 17 34.37 -8.15 -37.06
N ALA A 18 34.32 -6.83 -37.16
CA ALA A 18 33.84 -5.95 -36.10
C ALA A 18 32.32 -6.14 -35.97
N ALA A 19 31.89 -6.91 -34.98
CA ALA A 19 30.49 -6.96 -34.57
C ALA A 19 30.13 -5.61 -33.94
N ALA A 20 29.45 -4.76 -34.69
CA ALA A 20 28.79 -3.56 -34.16
C ALA A 20 27.65 -4.06 -33.24
N CYS A 21 27.88 -4.08 -31.93
CA CYS A 21 26.81 -4.17 -30.95
C CYS A 21 25.92 -2.92 -31.05
N CYS A 22 24.91 -2.98 -31.91
CA CYS A 22 23.75 -2.10 -31.75
C CYS A 22 23.07 -2.45 -30.43
N GLY A 23 23.49 -1.78 -29.36
CA GLY A 23 22.75 -1.74 -28.10
C GLY A 23 21.43 -1.04 -28.36
N GLY A 24 20.41 -1.80 -28.79
CA GLY A 24 19.04 -1.35 -28.74
C GLY A 24 18.75 -1.06 -27.27
N MET A 25 18.59 0.21 -26.91
CA MET A 25 17.92 0.58 -25.67
C MET A 25 16.56 -0.08 -25.73
N ALA A 26 16.35 -1.15 -24.98
CA ALA A 26 15.03 -1.67 -24.72
C ALA A 26 14.31 -0.53 -24.02
N GLY A 27 13.46 0.18 -24.74
CA GLY A 27 12.57 1.19 -24.17
C GLY A 27 11.74 0.50 -23.13
N GLY A 28 12.07 0.70 -21.85
CA GLY A 28 11.30 0.18 -20.72
C GLY A 28 9.86 0.66 -20.87
N ALA A 29 8.89 -0.19 -20.54
CA ALA A 29 7.49 0.19 -20.56
C ALA A 29 7.29 1.44 -19.69
N GLU A 30 6.63 2.47 -20.24
CA GLU A 30 6.27 3.66 -19.46
C GLU A 30 5.06 3.35 -18.57
N PRO A 31 5.07 3.78 -17.28
CA PRO A 31 3.91 3.61 -16.44
C PRO A 31 2.74 4.45 -16.96
N LYS A 32 1.51 3.95 -16.74
CA LYS A 32 0.30 4.59 -17.23
C LYS A 32 -0.68 4.82 -16.10
N MET A 33 -1.24 6.03 -16.03
CA MET A 33 -2.44 6.30 -15.24
C MET A 33 -3.64 5.75 -16.00
N LEU A 34 -4.44 4.89 -15.35
CA LEU A 34 -5.64 4.34 -16.00
C LEU A 34 -6.74 5.39 -16.04
N GLU A 35 -7.45 5.47 -17.16
CA GLU A 35 -8.64 6.30 -17.31
C GLU A 35 -9.84 5.56 -16.72
N LEU A 36 -10.23 5.92 -15.51
CA LEU A 36 -11.28 5.23 -14.77
C LEU A 36 -12.64 5.89 -14.98
N GLY A 37 -13.70 5.06 -15.00
CA GLY A 37 -15.10 5.46 -15.09
C GLY A 37 -15.98 4.84 -14.01
N GLY A 38 -17.19 5.36 -13.85
CA GLY A 38 -18.19 4.85 -12.92
C GLY A 38 -18.14 5.50 -11.54
N ASP A 39 -18.36 4.73 -10.47
CA ASP A 39 -18.33 5.23 -9.08
C ASP A 39 -16.90 5.27 -8.55
N LEU A 40 -16.26 6.43 -8.68
CA LEU A 40 -14.86 6.66 -8.29
C LEU A 40 -14.70 7.36 -6.94
N ARG A 41 -15.78 7.68 -6.22
CA ARG A 41 -15.71 8.38 -4.93
C ARG A 41 -15.14 7.46 -3.84
N VAL A 42 -13.84 7.48 -3.69
CA VAL A 42 -13.05 6.56 -2.85
C VAL A 42 -12.11 7.35 -1.94
N HIS A 43 -11.97 6.89 -0.71
CA HIS A 43 -10.94 7.32 0.24
C HIS A 43 -10.32 6.07 0.86
N ASP A 44 -8.98 6.04 1.02
CA ASP A 44 -8.21 4.92 1.59
C ASP A 44 -8.50 3.58 0.89
N PRO A 45 -8.23 3.48 -0.41
CA PRO A 45 -8.52 2.27 -1.17
C PRO A 45 -7.52 1.15 -0.92
N VAL A 46 -8.02 -0.08 -0.87
CA VAL A 46 -7.26 -1.30 -1.10
C VAL A 46 -7.94 -2.11 -2.18
N MET A 47 -7.18 -2.80 -3.02
CA MET A 47 -7.72 -3.62 -4.11
C MET A 47 -7.24 -5.06 -4.02
N ILE A 48 -8.13 -5.99 -4.32
CA ILE A 48 -7.85 -7.43 -4.43
C ILE A 48 -8.63 -8.02 -5.60
N ARG A 49 -8.14 -9.13 -6.15
CA ARG A 49 -8.83 -9.88 -7.21
C ARG A 49 -9.41 -11.19 -6.69
N GLN A 50 -10.62 -11.53 -7.12
CA GLN A 50 -11.19 -12.86 -7.02
C GLN A 50 -11.73 -13.29 -8.39
N GLY A 51 -11.20 -14.38 -8.94
CA GLY A 51 -11.58 -14.87 -10.27
C GLY A 51 -11.30 -13.85 -11.37
N ASP A 52 -12.34 -13.48 -12.12
CA ASP A 52 -12.29 -12.49 -13.21
C ASP A 52 -12.59 -11.05 -12.75
N ARG A 53 -12.77 -10.81 -11.44
CA ARG A 53 -13.27 -9.55 -10.91
C ARG A 53 -12.28 -8.94 -9.90
N PHE A 54 -12.06 -7.65 -10.03
CA PHE A 54 -11.36 -6.82 -9.06
C PHE A 54 -12.35 -6.20 -8.09
N TYR A 55 -11.94 -6.08 -6.82
CA TYR A 55 -12.72 -5.45 -5.75
C TYR A 55 -11.87 -4.37 -5.09
N VAL A 56 -12.45 -3.18 -4.91
CA VAL A 56 -11.88 -2.08 -4.14
C VAL A 56 -12.70 -1.89 -2.88
N PHE A 57 -12.02 -2.01 -1.74
CA PHE A 57 -12.55 -1.65 -0.43
C PHE A 57 -12.05 -0.27 -0.05
N SER A 58 -12.88 0.52 0.62
CA SER A 58 -12.54 1.90 0.96
C SER A 58 -13.26 2.38 2.20
N THR A 59 -12.73 3.40 2.85
CA THR A 59 -13.40 4.13 3.92
C THR A 59 -14.83 4.48 3.52
N GLY A 60 -15.81 4.23 4.41
CA GLY A 60 -17.21 4.45 4.14
C GLY A 60 -18.02 4.84 5.38
N GLY A 61 -19.35 5.01 5.23
CA GLY A 61 -20.26 5.37 6.31
C GLY A 61 -20.55 6.86 6.45
N ARG A 62 -19.77 7.73 5.82
CA ARG A 62 -19.95 9.18 5.90
C ARG A 62 -20.94 9.75 4.87
N TRP A 63 -21.14 9.03 3.75
CA TRP A 63 -21.81 9.54 2.55
C TRP A 63 -22.92 8.63 2.01
N GLY A 64 -23.45 7.71 2.83
CA GLY A 64 -24.47 6.78 2.40
C GLY A 64 -24.66 5.62 3.38
N ARG A 65 -25.47 4.63 2.98
CA ARG A 65 -25.70 3.43 3.77
C ARG A 65 -24.47 2.51 3.72
N GLY A 66 -24.16 1.88 4.85
CA GLY A 66 -23.09 0.89 5.01
C GLY A 66 -21.74 1.49 5.36
N ILE A 67 -20.86 0.65 5.86
CA ILE A 67 -19.54 0.97 6.40
C ILE A 67 -18.51 0.09 5.71
N ILE A 68 -17.37 0.65 5.31
CA ILE A 68 -16.40 0.08 4.38
C ILE A 68 -17.10 -0.28 3.06
N TYR A 69 -17.00 0.64 2.11
CA TYR A 69 -17.64 0.49 0.80
C TYR A 69 -16.90 -0.48 -0.08
N ILE A 70 -17.65 -1.26 -0.86
CA ILE A 70 -17.13 -2.22 -1.83
C ILE A 70 -17.51 -1.77 -3.23
N ARG A 71 -16.53 -1.71 -4.11
CA ARG A 71 -16.68 -1.54 -5.55
C ARG A 71 -16.07 -2.70 -6.28
N SER A 72 -16.60 -3.02 -7.46
CA SER A 72 -16.02 -4.05 -8.30
C SER A 72 -15.91 -3.62 -9.76
N SER A 73 -14.95 -4.22 -10.45
CA SER A 73 -14.70 -4.05 -11.88
C SER A 73 -14.26 -5.38 -12.49
N LYS A 74 -14.62 -5.62 -13.76
CA LYS A 74 -14.10 -6.76 -14.55
C LYS A 74 -12.90 -6.38 -15.41
N ASP A 75 -12.70 -5.09 -15.65
CA ASP A 75 -11.74 -4.58 -16.62
C ASP A 75 -10.69 -3.62 -16.04
N LEU A 76 -10.74 -3.33 -14.73
CA LEU A 76 -9.96 -2.32 -14.02
C LEU A 76 -10.33 -0.86 -14.35
N TYR A 77 -11.12 -0.62 -15.36
CA TYR A 77 -11.46 0.73 -15.84
C TYR A 77 -12.83 1.19 -15.33
N ASN A 78 -13.84 0.33 -15.41
CA ASN A 78 -15.22 0.67 -15.06
C ASN A 78 -15.61 0.11 -13.70
N TRP A 79 -15.86 1.00 -12.74
CA TRP A 79 -16.11 0.66 -11.35
C TRP A 79 -17.56 0.92 -10.95
N SER A 80 -18.17 -0.05 -10.28
CA SER A 80 -19.51 0.06 -9.73
C SER A 80 -19.55 -0.33 -8.27
N ARG A 81 -20.29 0.41 -7.47
CA ARG A 81 -20.53 0.03 -6.08
C ARG A 81 -21.38 -1.23 -6.02
N CYS A 82 -20.94 -2.25 -5.29
CA CYS A 82 -21.62 -3.52 -5.15
C CYS A 82 -22.01 -3.88 -3.70
N GLY A 83 -21.64 -3.05 -2.71
CA GLY A 83 -22.02 -3.29 -1.33
C GLY A 83 -21.22 -2.51 -0.30
N SER A 84 -21.27 -3.03 0.92
CA SER A 84 -20.47 -2.62 2.07
C SER A 84 -20.20 -3.82 2.97
N VAL A 85 -19.14 -3.73 3.79
CA VAL A 85 -18.77 -4.81 4.72
C VAL A 85 -19.75 -4.89 5.88
N PHE A 86 -20.18 -3.74 6.41
CA PHE A 86 -21.11 -3.64 7.53
C PHE A 86 -22.27 -2.70 7.18
N GLU A 87 -23.43 -2.98 7.74
CA GLU A 87 -24.58 -2.05 7.74
C GLU A 87 -24.47 -1.05 8.88
N THR A 88 -24.01 -1.51 10.04
CA THR A 88 -23.81 -0.71 11.26
C THR A 88 -22.44 -1.01 11.86
N MET A 89 -21.94 -0.13 12.72
CA MET A 89 -20.67 -0.34 13.42
C MET A 89 -20.74 -1.61 14.28
N PRO A 90 -19.67 -2.45 14.27
CA PRO A 90 -19.59 -3.61 15.16
C PRO A 90 -19.74 -3.21 16.62
N GLU A 91 -20.49 -4.00 17.41
CA GLU A 91 -20.80 -3.69 18.81
C GLU A 91 -19.57 -3.45 19.67
N TRP A 92 -18.51 -4.27 19.51
CA TRP A 92 -17.27 -4.09 20.24
C TRP A 92 -16.66 -2.71 20.02
N SER A 93 -16.81 -2.14 18.82
CA SER A 93 -16.21 -0.85 18.44
C SER A 93 -16.83 0.30 19.23
N GLN A 94 -18.13 0.24 19.50
CA GLN A 94 -18.83 1.25 20.30
C GLN A 94 -18.45 1.18 21.78
N ARG A 95 -18.18 -0.03 22.29
CA ARG A 95 -17.71 -0.25 23.66
C ARG A 95 -16.27 0.25 23.85
N GLU A 96 -15.38 -0.08 22.91
CA GLU A 96 -13.94 0.23 23.00
C GLU A 96 -13.62 1.67 22.61
N ILE A 97 -14.32 2.23 21.62
CA ILE A 97 -14.13 3.59 21.08
C ILE A 97 -15.48 4.32 21.07
N PRO A 98 -16.02 4.73 22.21
CA PRO A 98 -17.31 5.41 22.27
C PRO A 98 -17.31 6.66 21.36
N GLY A 99 -18.36 6.77 20.53
CA GLY A 99 -18.52 7.87 19.59
C GLY A 99 -17.79 7.74 18.27
N ALA A 100 -17.14 6.60 17.97
CA ALA A 100 -16.73 6.27 16.62
C ALA A 100 -18.00 6.04 15.76
N ARG A 101 -18.04 6.65 14.57
CA ARG A 101 -19.23 6.65 13.70
C ARG A 101 -19.01 5.95 12.36
N SER A 102 -17.78 5.52 12.08
CA SER A 102 -17.39 4.91 10.83
C SER A 102 -16.14 4.04 11.03
N ALA A 103 -15.93 3.08 10.13
CA ALA A 103 -14.68 2.38 10.01
C ALA A 103 -13.89 2.93 8.82
N TRP A 104 -12.56 2.96 8.95
CA TRP A 104 -11.65 3.59 7.99
C TRP A 104 -10.58 2.61 7.51
N ALA A 105 -9.95 2.99 6.39
CA ALA A 105 -8.70 2.43 5.92
C ALA A 105 -8.67 0.89 5.98
N PRO A 106 -9.50 0.22 5.17
CA PRO A 106 -9.50 -1.23 5.09
C PRO A 106 -8.24 -1.75 4.42
N ASP A 107 -7.78 -2.93 4.84
CA ASP A 107 -6.81 -3.75 4.14
C ASP A 107 -7.33 -5.17 4.00
N ILE A 108 -7.15 -5.81 2.84
CA ILE A 108 -7.70 -7.14 2.57
C ILE A 108 -6.66 -8.08 2.00
N SER A 109 -6.64 -9.31 2.52
CA SER A 109 -5.76 -10.39 2.06
C SER A 109 -6.49 -11.72 2.07
N PHE A 110 -6.10 -12.64 1.18
CA PHE A 110 -6.64 -14.00 1.14
C PHE A 110 -5.61 -15.00 1.66
N PHE A 111 -5.97 -15.73 2.71
CA PHE A 111 -5.17 -16.85 3.22
C PHE A 111 -6.04 -17.80 4.04
N ASN A 112 -5.59 -19.04 4.21
CA ASN A 112 -6.33 -20.09 4.93
C ASN A 112 -7.79 -20.24 4.44
N GLY A 113 -8.03 -20.08 3.13
CA GLY A 113 -9.36 -20.26 2.52
C GLY A 113 -10.35 -19.13 2.79
N LYS A 114 -9.93 -18.02 3.40
CA LYS A 114 -10.80 -16.87 3.70
C LYS A 114 -10.11 -15.54 3.33
N TYR A 115 -10.93 -14.56 2.99
CA TYR A 115 -10.55 -13.15 2.95
C TYR A 115 -10.55 -12.61 4.36
N HIS A 116 -9.48 -11.92 4.71
CA HIS A 116 -9.30 -11.25 6.00
C HIS A 116 -9.23 -9.75 5.73
N LEU A 117 -10.19 -9.02 6.24
CA LEU A 117 -10.24 -7.56 6.09
C LEU A 117 -10.01 -6.91 7.45
N TYR A 118 -8.90 -6.19 7.56
CA TYR A 118 -8.57 -5.35 8.70
C TYR A 118 -9.14 -3.96 8.47
N TYR A 119 -9.67 -3.31 9.51
CA TYR A 119 -10.27 -2.00 9.42
C TYR A 119 -10.01 -1.18 10.69
N SER A 120 -9.96 0.13 10.54
CA SER A 120 -9.65 1.05 11.62
C SER A 120 -10.92 1.62 12.24
N VAL A 121 -10.96 1.69 13.57
CA VAL A 121 -12.00 2.37 14.35
C VAL A 121 -11.34 3.45 15.19
N SER A 122 -11.73 4.70 14.99
CA SER A 122 -11.14 5.84 15.68
C SER A 122 -12.06 7.07 15.71
N ARG A 123 -11.55 8.12 16.34
CA ARG A 123 -12.06 9.50 16.24
C ARG A 123 -10.95 10.39 15.68
N PHE A 124 -11.30 11.27 14.77
CA PHE A 124 -10.34 12.12 14.07
C PHE A 124 -9.46 12.93 15.04
N GLY A 125 -8.14 12.91 14.83
CA GLY A 125 -7.16 13.62 15.63
C GLY A 125 -6.88 12.99 17.02
N ARG A 126 -7.24 11.71 17.21
CA ARG A 126 -6.98 10.94 18.44
C ARG A 126 -6.19 9.68 18.15
N ASN A 127 -5.40 9.22 19.12
CA ASN A 127 -4.85 7.86 19.13
C ASN A 127 -5.57 6.92 20.10
N ASP A 128 -6.80 7.26 20.44
CA ASP A 128 -7.77 6.36 21.07
C ASP A 128 -8.43 5.56 19.95
N SER A 129 -7.76 4.48 19.52
CA SER A 129 -8.06 3.82 18.25
C SER A 129 -7.90 2.32 18.34
N ALA A 130 -8.55 1.59 17.43
CA ALA A 130 -8.41 0.15 17.31
C ALA A 130 -8.44 -0.30 15.85
N ILE A 131 -7.78 -1.42 15.57
CA ILE A 131 -7.94 -2.17 14.33
C ILE A 131 -8.78 -3.41 14.64
N GLY A 132 -9.85 -3.63 13.88
CA GLY A 132 -10.69 -4.81 13.89
C GLY A 132 -10.38 -5.74 12.72
N LEU A 133 -10.91 -6.94 12.78
CA LEU A 133 -10.83 -7.95 11.72
C LEU A 133 -12.22 -8.48 11.42
N VAL A 134 -12.51 -8.64 10.13
CA VAL A 134 -13.68 -9.34 9.62
C VAL A 134 -13.25 -10.30 8.52
N THR A 135 -13.91 -11.45 8.41
CA THR A 135 -13.58 -12.49 7.41
C THR A 135 -14.76 -12.85 6.54
N ASN A 136 -14.48 -13.30 5.31
CA ASN A 136 -15.46 -13.85 4.39
C ASN A 136 -14.80 -14.95 3.53
N VAL A 137 -15.56 -15.93 3.09
CA VAL A 137 -15.03 -17.00 2.20
C VAL A 137 -15.07 -16.60 0.73
N THR A 138 -15.89 -15.61 0.38
CA THR A 138 -16.04 -15.12 -1.00
C THR A 138 -16.27 -13.60 -1.01
N LEU A 139 -15.94 -12.95 -2.12
CA LEU A 139 -16.24 -11.53 -2.37
C LEU A 139 -17.41 -11.34 -3.33
N ASP A 140 -17.98 -12.44 -3.88
CA ASP A 140 -19.16 -12.38 -4.74
C ASP A 140 -20.42 -12.21 -3.88
N PRO A 141 -21.10 -11.04 -3.93
CA PRO A 141 -22.30 -10.80 -3.13
C PRO A 141 -23.51 -11.64 -3.55
N ASN A 142 -23.44 -12.34 -4.69
CA ASN A 142 -24.51 -13.24 -5.14
C ASN A 142 -24.29 -14.69 -4.67
N SER A 143 -23.17 -15.00 -4.05
CA SER A 143 -22.92 -16.34 -3.50
C SER A 143 -23.72 -16.55 -2.21
N GLU A 144 -24.26 -17.75 -2.02
CA GLU A 144 -24.93 -18.15 -0.78
C GLU A 144 -23.98 -18.12 0.43
N ASP A 145 -22.67 -18.29 0.18
CA ASP A 145 -21.62 -18.24 1.20
C ASP A 145 -21.17 -16.81 1.52
N TYR A 146 -21.72 -15.78 0.86
CA TYR A 146 -21.31 -14.39 1.10
C TYR A 146 -21.79 -13.89 2.44
N LYS A 147 -20.88 -13.90 3.42
CA LYS A 147 -21.15 -13.42 4.77
C LYS A 147 -19.86 -12.87 5.41
N TRP A 148 -19.89 -11.61 5.80
CA TRP A 148 -18.83 -11.02 6.62
C TRP A 148 -19.02 -11.40 8.09
N GLU A 149 -18.01 -12.06 8.67
CA GLU A 149 -18.00 -12.52 10.06
C GLU A 149 -17.05 -11.65 10.87
N ASP A 150 -17.59 -10.89 11.85
CA ASP A 150 -16.79 -10.05 12.74
C ASP A 150 -15.92 -10.93 13.66
N GLN A 151 -14.63 -10.70 13.60
CA GLN A 151 -13.63 -11.37 14.44
C GLN A 151 -13.22 -10.48 15.63
N GLY A 152 -13.78 -9.27 15.75
CA GLY A 152 -13.50 -8.33 16.82
C GLY A 152 -12.11 -7.66 16.71
N MET A 153 -11.71 -7.01 17.79
CA MET A 153 -10.51 -6.20 17.88
C MET A 153 -9.21 -7.01 17.76
N VAL A 154 -8.20 -6.42 17.08
CA VAL A 154 -6.85 -6.98 16.89
C VAL A 154 -5.79 -6.14 17.57
N VAL A 155 -5.80 -4.82 17.34
CA VAL A 155 -4.83 -3.87 17.90
C VAL A 155 -5.56 -2.74 18.59
N ARG A 156 -5.00 -2.22 19.66
CA ARG A 156 -5.54 -1.10 20.44
C ARG A 156 -4.45 -0.09 20.74
N SER A 157 -4.74 1.19 20.59
CA SER A 157 -3.93 2.28 21.13
C SER A 157 -4.74 3.15 22.09
N LYS A 158 -4.10 3.63 23.15
CA LYS A 158 -4.70 4.51 24.16
C LYS A 158 -3.84 5.75 24.37
N PRO A 159 -4.44 6.95 24.46
CA PRO A 159 -3.73 8.17 24.79
C PRO A 159 -2.95 8.04 26.11
N GLY A 160 -1.74 8.60 26.14
CA GLY A 160 -0.88 8.57 27.32
C GLY A 160 -0.20 7.23 27.61
N ARG A 161 -0.64 6.13 26.99
CA ARG A 161 -0.03 4.81 27.10
C ARG A 161 0.82 4.44 25.88
N ASP A 162 0.26 4.65 24.69
CA ASP A 162 0.86 4.17 23.45
C ASP A 162 1.37 5.33 22.59
N ASN A 163 2.64 5.23 22.17
CA ASN A 163 3.25 6.17 21.23
C ASN A 163 3.05 5.70 19.77
N TYR A 164 1.80 5.34 19.44
CA TYR A 164 1.36 5.04 18.07
C TYR A 164 -0.16 5.21 18.00
N ASN A 165 -0.68 5.26 16.79
CA ASN A 165 -2.11 5.25 16.52
C ASN A 165 -2.47 3.93 15.84
N ALA A 166 -3.40 3.15 16.41
CA ALA A 166 -3.82 1.85 15.89
C ALA A 166 -4.88 2.03 14.78
N ILE A 167 -4.45 2.60 13.65
CA ILE A 167 -5.20 2.72 12.41
C ILE A 167 -4.31 2.40 11.21
N ASP A 168 -4.88 2.32 10.04
CA ASP A 168 -4.21 2.09 8.76
C ASP A 168 -3.43 0.76 8.76
N GLY A 169 -4.14 -0.32 9.11
CA GLY A 169 -3.54 -1.66 9.13
C GLY A 169 -3.27 -2.18 7.73
N ASN A 170 -2.10 -2.82 7.53
CA ASN A 170 -1.81 -3.60 6.34
C ASN A 170 -1.22 -4.95 6.74
N LEU A 171 -1.85 -6.04 6.27
CA LEU A 171 -1.38 -7.40 6.50
C LEU A 171 -0.34 -7.80 5.46
N VAL A 172 0.77 -8.33 5.93
CA VAL A 172 1.88 -8.80 5.10
C VAL A 172 2.05 -10.30 5.26
N LEU A 173 1.83 -11.05 4.19
CA LEU A 173 2.12 -12.48 4.13
C LEU A 173 3.57 -12.65 3.70
N ALA A 174 4.41 -13.22 4.58
CA ALA A 174 5.82 -13.48 4.33
C ALA A 174 6.12 -14.98 4.40
N GLU A 175 7.12 -15.41 3.63
CA GLU A 175 7.58 -16.79 3.60
C GLU A 175 8.34 -17.21 4.88
N PRO A 176 8.35 -18.49 5.21
CA PRO A 176 7.31 -19.49 5.07
C PRO A 176 6.31 -19.42 6.23
N GLY A 177 5.03 -19.28 5.91
CA GLY A 177 3.97 -19.34 6.92
C GLY A 177 3.91 -18.17 7.91
N ARG A 178 4.64 -17.10 7.66
CA ARG A 178 4.71 -15.91 8.52
C ARG A 178 3.75 -14.83 8.04
N ALA A 179 3.04 -14.21 8.99
CA ALA A 179 2.19 -13.06 8.71
C ALA A 179 2.48 -11.95 9.73
N TRP A 180 2.39 -10.72 9.25
CA TRP A 180 2.66 -9.52 10.02
C TRP A 180 1.55 -8.51 9.77
N LEU A 181 1.19 -7.74 10.78
CA LEU A 181 0.35 -6.56 10.61
C LEU A 181 1.20 -5.33 10.89
N CYS A 182 1.32 -4.43 9.92
CA CYS A 182 1.85 -3.10 10.16
C CYS A 182 0.71 -2.09 10.21
N TRP A 183 0.89 -1.01 10.96
CA TRP A 183 -0.10 0.04 11.16
C TRP A 183 0.55 1.31 11.65
N GLY A 184 -0.18 2.42 11.59
CA GLY A 184 0.24 3.64 12.24
C GLY A 184 -0.10 4.90 11.46
N SER A 185 -0.31 5.96 12.21
CA SER A 185 -0.59 7.30 11.71
C SER A 185 -0.09 8.29 12.75
N PHE A 186 0.77 9.22 12.36
CA PHE A 186 1.39 10.21 13.25
C PHE A 186 2.11 9.59 14.45
N TRP A 187 2.14 10.26 15.60
CA TRP A 187 2.80 9.84 16.86
C TRP A 187 4.20 9.26 16.62
N GLY A 188 4.46 8.07 17.08
CA GLY A 188 5.72 7.34 16.89
C GLY A 188 5.81 6.61 15.55
N GLY A 189 4.95 6.94 14.57
CA GLY A 189 4.98 6.41 13.20
C GLY A 189 4.48 4.98 13.06
N ILE A 190 5.00 4.29 12.06
CA ILE A 190 4.56 2.98 11.62
C ILE A 190 5.16 1.88 12.48
N LYS A 191 4.31 1.00 12.97
CA LYS A 191 4.63 -0.16 13.80
C LYS A 191 4.28 -1.46 13.08
N MET A 192 4.84 -2.56 13.57
CA MET A 192 4.54 -3.90 13.06
C MET A 192 4.61 -4.93 14.19
N LYS A 193 3.70 -5.90 14.16
CA LYS A 193 3.71 -7.08 15.02
C LYS A 193 3.40 -8.35 14.24
N ARG A 194 3.80 -9.48 14.81
CA ARG A 194 3.49 -10.80 14.31
C ARG A 194 2.00 -11.10 14.41
N ILE A 195 1.46 -11.74 13.38
CA ILE A 195 0.10 -12.30 13.34
C ILE A 195 0.18 -13.82 13.49
N ASP A 196 -0.71 -14.36 14.30
CA ASP A 196 -1.05 -15.77 14.28
C ASP A 196 -2.00 -16.03 13.09
N ARG A 197 -1.52 -16.78 12.11
CA ARG A 197 -2.29 -17.07 10.90
C ARG A 197 -3.54 -17.92 11.14
N ALA A 198 -3.61 -18.68 12.22
CA ALA A 198 -4.79 -19.47 12.53
C ALA A 198 -5.98 -18.59 12.91
N THR A 199 -5.70 -17.49 13.58
CA THR A 199 -6.74 -16.59 14.13
C THR A 199 -6.85 -15.24 13.43
N GLY A 200 -5.83 -14.81 12.70
CA GLY A 200 -5.72 -13.45 12.15
C GLY A 200 -5.47 -12.38 13.23
N LYS A 201 -5.18 -12.77 14.49
CA LYS A 201 -4.91 -11.88 15.61
C LYS A 201 -3.41 -11.72 15.86
N LEU A 202 -3.04 -10.74 16.70
CA LEU A 202 -1.65 -10.63 17.14
C LEU A 202 -1.18 -11.92 17.79
N SER A 203 0.05 -12.34 17.45
CA SER A 203 0.67 -13.53 18.01
C SER A 203 0.93 -13.34 19.51
N GLY A 204 0.51 -14.31 20.32
CA GLY A 204 0.89 -14.39 21.74
C GLY A 204 2.31 -14.91 21.95
N ALA A 205 2.84 -15.68 20.98
CA ALA A 205 4.18 -16.25 21.06
C ALA A 205 5.31 -15.28 20.65
N ASP A 206 5.00 -14.30 19.77
CA ASP A 206 5.96 -13.27 19.37
C ASP A 206 5.29 -11.89 19.52
N THR A 207 5.62 -11.23 20.61
CA THR A 207 5.05 -9.92 20.98
C THR A 207 5.93 -8.74 20.59
N THR A 208 7.03 -8.98 19.87
CA THR A 208 7.97 -7.94 19.44
C THR A 208 7.27 -6.84 18.66
N LEU A 209 7.47 -5.59 19.08
CA LEU A 209 6.97 -4.40 18.40
C LEU A 209 8.11 -3.79 17.57
N TYR A 210 8.00 -3.87 16.25
CA TYR A 210 8.94 -3.26 15.33
C TYR A 210 8.49 -1.84 14.98
N SER A 211 9.47 -0.93 14.80
CA SER A 211 9.26 0.40 14.23
C SER A 211 9.80 0.42 12.81
N LEU A 212 8.95 0.77 11.83
CA LEU A 212 9.29 0.68 10.42
C LEU A 212 9.57 2.04 9.79
N ALA A 213 8.79 3.06 10.13
CA ALA A 213 8.96 4.43 9.65
C ALA A 213 8.49 5.42 10.72
N ALA A 214 9.15 6.56 10.79
CA ALA A 214 8.77 7.69 11.63
C ALA A 214 9.37 8.96 11.04
N ARG A 215 8.68 10.09 11.24
CA ARG A 215 9.24 11.40 10.91
C ARG A 215 9.50 12.13 12.22
N PRO A 216 10.78 12.36 12.58
CA PRO A 216 11.12 13.15 13.77
C PRO A 216 10.48 14.53 13.65
N ARG A 217 9.88 15.01 14.72
CA ARG A 217 9.45 16.41 14.80
C ARG A 217 10.69 17.27 14.59
N GLN A 218 10.79 17.88 13.42
CA GLN A 218 11.73 19.00 13.29
C GLN A 218 11.21 20.11 14.20
N ALA A 219 12.14 20.78 14.87
CA ALA A 219 11.83 22.02 15.58
C ALA A 219 11.42 23.07 14.54
N LEU A 220 10.16 23.04 14.16
CA LEU A 220 9.58 24.01 13.25
C LEU A 220 9.20 25.23 14.07
N GLY A 221 9.42 26.41 13.50
CA GLY A 221 8.96 27.66 14.10
C GLY A 221 7.47 27.63 14.43
N PRO A 222 6.98 28.57 15.25
CA PRO A 222 5.59 28.62 15.68
C PRO A 222 4.64 28.58 14.48
N GLY A 223 3.74 27.59 14.44
CA GLY A 223 2.68 27.46 13.41
C GLY A 223 2.92 26.45 12.30
N ALA A 224 4.08 25.83 12.16
CA ALA A 224 4.31 24.77 11.16
C ALA A 224 3.62 23.46 11.58
N LYS A 225 2.54 23.12 10.87
CA LYS A 225 1.77 21.90 11.09
C LYS A 225 2.07 20.90 9.96
N GLY A 226 2.34 19.62 10.31
CA GLY A 226 2.24 18.50 9.39
C GLY A 226 3.53 17.95 8.81
N VAL A 227 4.69 18.42 9.23
CA VAL A 227 5.99 17.94 8.70
C VAL A 227 6.40 16.57 9.27
N ASP A 228 5.83 16.16 10.40
CA ASP A 228 6.05 14.88 11.05
C ASP A 228 5.00 13.80 10.71
N ALA A 229 4.03 14.12 9.86
CA ALA A 229 2.99 13.18 9.48
C ALA A 229 3.51 12.06 8.59
N VAL A 230 3.36 10.83 9.04
CA VAL A 230 3.56 9.58 8.30
C VAL A 230 2.45 8.62 8.68
N GLU A 231 1.78 8.04 7.67
CA GLU A 231 0.68 7.09 7.87
C GLU A 231 0.48 6.18 6.66
N ALA A 232 -0.57 5.36 6.69
CA ALA A 232 -1.00 4.51 5.58
C ALA A 232 0.12 3.60 5.06
N PRO A 233 0.70 2.71 5.90
CA PRO A 233 1.71 1.78 5.46
C PRO A 233 1.12 0.73 4.51
N PHE A 234 1.86 0.39 3.47
CA PHE A 234 1.60 -0.78 2.64
C PHE A 234 2.92 -1.46 2.28
N ILE A 235 3.02 -2.77 2.52
CA ILE A 235 4.24 -3.53 2.28
C ILE A 235 4.01 -4.57 1.20
N VAL A 236 4.87 -4.58 0.20
CA VAL A 236 4.90 -5.57 -0.88
C VAL A 236 6.30 -6.08 -1.11
N LYS A 237 6.44 -7.34 -1.55
CA LYS A 237 7.72 -7.92 -1.95
C LYS A 237 7.88 -7.81 -3.47
N HIS A 238 9.03 -7.32 -3.92
CA HIS A 238 9.43 -7.38 -5.32
C HIS A 238 10.92 -7.76 -5.41
N GLY A 239 11.22 -8.81 -6.16
CA GLY A 239 12.56 -9.38 -6.19
C GLY A 239 13.06 -9.75 -4.79
N ASP A 240 14.27 -9.31 -4.45
CA ASP A 240 14.92 -9.57 -3.16
C ASP A 240 14.47 -8.65 -2.03
N TYR A 241 13.63 -7.65 -2.30
CA TYR A 241 13.31 -6.59 -1.35
C TYR A 241 11.84 -6.56 -0.98
N TRP A 242 11.60 -6.16 0.26
CA TRP A 242 10.34 -5.66 0.76
C TRP A 242 10.30 -4.14 0.61
N TYR A 243 9.23 -3.61 0.08
CA TYR A 243 9.01 -2.19 -0.13
C TYR A 243 7.92 -1.72 0.82
N LEU A 244 8.25 -0.75 1.66
CA LEU A 244 7.30 -0.06 2.53
C LEU A 244 6.90 1.24 1.88
N PHE A 245 5.68 1.30 1.39
CA PHE A 245 5.02 2.52 0.97
C PHE A 245 4.37 3.18 2.17
N VAL A 246 4.43 4.50 2.25
CA VAL A 246 3.75 5.31 3.27
C VAL A 246 3.29 6.62 2.66
N SER A 247 2.35 7.28 3.31
CA SER A 247 1.95 8.63 2.95
C SER A 247 2.55 9.63 3.91
N PHE A 248 3.20 10.67 3.37
CA PHE A 248 3.71 11.82 4.11
C PHE A 248 2.75 13.00 3.99
N ASP A 249 2.81 13.90 4.97
CA ASP A 249 2.05 15.14 5.07
C ASP A 249 0.56 14.90 5.33
N LEU A 250 -0.35 15.66 4.74
CA LEU A 250 -1.72 15.76 5.28
C LEU A 250 -2.78 15.40 4.24
N CYS A 251 -3.62 14.42 4.58
CA CYS A 251 -4.89 14.13 3.91
C CYS A 251 -6.05 14.99 4.42
N CYS A 252 -7.24 14.70 3.94
CA CYS A 252 -8.52 15.07 4.54
C CYS A 252 -8.81 16.57 4.57
N ARG A 253 -8.17 17.36 3.70
CA ARG A 253 -8.28 18.81 3.56
C ARG A 253 -8.79 19.25 2.18
N GLY A 254 -9.35 18.32 1.40
CA GLY A 254 -9.82 18.59 0.04
C GLY A 254 -8.69 19.17 -0.81
N VAL A 255 -8.95 20.32 -1.45
CA VAL A 255 -7.97 21.01 -2.32
C VAL A 255 -6.69 21.46 -1.59
N ASN A 256 -6.69 21.51 -0.27
CA ASN A 256 -5.54 21.87 0.57
C ASN A 256 -4.79 20.63 1.10
N SER A 257 -5.12 19.44 0.63
CA SER A 257 -4.39 18.21 0.98
C SER A 257 -3.00 18.24 0.35
N THR A 258 -2.00 17.86 1.16
CA THR A 258 -0.57 17.86 0.78
C THR A 258 0.03 16.46 0.78
N TYR A 259 -0.81 15.44 0.87
CA TYR A 259 -0.39 14.04 0.84
C TYR A 259 0.55 13.74 -0.32
N LYS A 260 1.48 12.85 -0.10
CA LYS A 260 2.38 12.30 -1.12
C LYS A 260 2.79 10.88 -0.74
N ILE A 261 2.99 10.04 -1.72
CA ILE A 261 3.39 8.64 -1.56
C ILE A 261 4.90 8.55 -1.56
N MET A 262 5.45 7.93 -0.52
CA MET A 262 6.87 7.71 -0.33
C MET A 262 7.15 6.22 -0.22
N VAL A 263 8.39 5.80 -0.50
CA VAL A 263 8.81 4.40 -0.41
C VAL A 263 10.21 4.24 0.15
N GLY A 264 10.43 3.17 0.89
CA GLY A 264 11.75 2.65 1.23
C GLY A 264 11.76 1.14 1.09
N ARG A 265 12.94 0.53 1.02
CA ARG A 265 13.08 -0.93 0.87
C ARG A 265 14.01 -1.55 1.90
N SER A 266 13.79 -2.84 2.16
CA SER A 266 14.62 -3.67 3.04
C SER A 266 14.66 -5.11 2.55
N ARG A 267 15.72 -5.85 2.83
CA ARG A 267 15.76 -7.31 2.62
C ARG A 267 14.96 -8.08 3.67
N ASN A 268 14.60 -7.44 4.80
CA ASN A 268 13.82 -8.03 5.88
C ASN A 268 12.46 -7.35 6.00
N VAL A 269 11.38 -8.13 6.07
CA VAL A 269 10.02 -7.62 6.21
C VAL A 269 9.82 -6.76 7.47
N THR A 270 10.52 -7.06 8.55
CA THR A 270 10.48 -6.31 9.82
C THR A 270 11.34 -5.03 9.82
N GLY A 271 11.89 -4.64 8.66
CA GLY A 271 12.62 -3.39 8.49
C GLY A 271 14.14 -3.64 8.45
N ARG A 272 14.81 -2.70 8.69
CA ARG A 272 15.37 -1.41 8.49
C ARG A 272 15.16 -0.88 7.05
N TYR A 273 13.99 -0.37 6.78
CA TYR A 273 13.68 0.21 5.47
C TYR A 273 14.50 1.48 5.22
N ARG A 274 15.06 1.60 4.03
CA ARG A 274 15.88 2.74 3.60
C ARG A 274 15.36 3.28 2.27
N ASP A 275 15.46 4.58 2.10
CA ASP A 275 15.22 5.25 0.83
C ASP A 275 16.38 5.05 -0.16
N ARG A 276 16.31 5.70 -1.33
CA ARG A 276 17.35 5.61 -2.38
C ARG A 276 18.69 6.15 -1.93
N GLU A 277 18.69 7.16 -1.06
CA GLU A 277 19.87 7.80 -0.50
C GLU A 277 20.46 7.04 0.70
N GLY A 278 19.81 5.92 1.11
CA GLY A 278 20.24 5.07 2.21
C GLY A 278 19.78 5.55 3.59
N LYS A 279 18.98 6.63 3.68
CA LYS A 279 18.44 7.13 4.94
C LYS A 279 17.35 6.20 5.47
N LEU A 280 17.37 5.94 6.79
CA LEU A 280 16.35 5.11 7.43
C LEU A 280 14.98 5.79 7.43
N MET A 281 13.92 5.03 7.10
CA MET A 281 12.55 5.52 7.19
C MET A 281 12.14 5.83 8.64
N THR A 282 12.75 5.19 9.63
CA THR A 282 12.57 5.54 11.06
C THR A 282 13.19 6.89 11.44
N GLU A 283 14.01 7.48 10.57
CA GLU A 283 14.68 8.77 10.75
C GLU A 283 14.17 9.83 9.74
N GLY A 284 12.97 9.60 9.18
CA GLY A 284 12.35 10.49 8.22
C GLY A 284 12.83 10.32 6.78
N GLY A 285 13.51 9.19 6.46
CA GLY A 285 13.79 8.77 5.10
C GLY A 285 12.52 8.39 4.34
N GLY A 286 12.63 8.34 3.01
CA GLY A 286 11.60 7.96 2.08
C GLY A 286 11.83 8.61 0.73
N SER A 287 11.90 7.80 -0.33
CA SER A 287 11.97 8.29 -1.72
C SER A 287 10.59 8.60 -2.24
N LEU A 288 10.44 9.73 -2.94
CA LEU A 288 9.17 10.12 -3.53
C LEU A 288 8.75 9.14 -4.64
N VAL A 289 7.52 8.66 -4.56
CA VAL A 289 6.86 7.86 -5.61
C VAL A 289 5.88 8.72 -6.39
N LEU A 290 5.01 9.47 -5.68
CA LEU A 290 3.99 10.30 -6.31
C LEU A 290 3.64 11.49 -5.42
N ALA A 291 3.57 12.66 -6.03
CA ALA A 291 3.02 13.89 -5.44
C ALA A 291 2.14 14.60 -6.47
N ALA A 292 1.35 15.57 -6.02
CA ALA A 292 0.62 16.45 -6.93
C ALA A 292 1.60 17.40 -7.64
N THR A 293 1.59 17.39 -8.96
CA THR A 293 2.41 18.25 -9.82
C THR A 293 1.58 19.34 -10.51
N THR A 294 0.26 19.15 -10.55
CA THR A 294 -0.70 20.07 -11.20
C THR A 294 -1.78 20.57 -10.23
N GLN A 295 -2.63 21.50 -10.69
CA GLN A 295 -3.78 21.96 -9.93
C GLN A 295 -5.00 21.01 -10.03
N ASN A 296 -4.99 20.09 -11.01
CA ASN A 296 -6.12 19.20 -11.28
C ASN A 296 -6.34 18.18 -10.16
N TRP A 297 -5.25 17.68 -9.60
CA TRP A 297 -5.28 16.70 -8.50
C TRP A 297 -4.44 17.15 -7.32
N ARG A 298 -4.88 16.82 -6.12
CA ARG A 298 -4.21 17.17 -4.87
C ARG A 298 -4.03 15.94 -4.00
N GLY A 299 -2.97 15.97 -3.22
CA GLY A 299 -2.73 15.04 -2.12
C GLY A 299 -2.93 13.57 -2.46
N PRO A 300 -2.22 12.98 -3.46
CA PRO A 300 -2.27 11.55 -3.71
C PRO A 300 -1.71 10.80 -2.51
N GLY A 301 -2.41 9.78 -2.04
CA GLY A 301 -1.96 9.03 -0.87
C GLY A 301 -2.82 7.84 -0.52
N HIS A 302 -2.48 7.22 0.61
CA HIS A 302 -3.08 5.99 1.12
C HIS A 302 -3.15 4.92 0.03
N CYS A 303 -1.97 4.46 -0.39
CA CYS A 303 -1.87 3.54 -1.51
C CYS A 303 -1.82 2.08 -1.07
N ALA A 304 -2.27 1.23 -1.98
CA ALA A 304 -2.03 -0.21 -1.99
C ALA A 304 -1.32 -0.61 -3.27
N VAL A 305 -0.55 -1.69 -3.23
CA VAL A 305 0.07 -2.29 -4.40
C VAL A 305 -0.57 -3.64 -4.68
N VAL A 306 -1.03 -3.84 -5.90
CA VAL A 306 -1.59 -5.12 -6.35
C VAL A 306 -0.67 -5.69 -7.41
N GLN A 307 -0.17 -6.90 -7.15
CA GLN A 307 0.60 -7.70 -8.10
C GLN A 307 -0.36 -8.69 -8.76
N ASP A 308 -0.64 -8.49 -10.04
CA ASP A 308 -1.53 -9.33 -10.84
C ASP A 308 -0.80 -9.89 -12.08
N VAL A 309 -1.34 -10.93 -12.68
CA VAL A 309 -0.80 -11.49 -13.92
C VAL A 309 -0.79 -10.48 -15.07
N SER A 310 -1.64 -9.47 -15.02
CA SER A 310 -1.71 -8.38 -16.00
C SER A 310 -0.72 -7.23 -15.72
N GLY A 311 -0.03 -7.25 -14.58
CA GLY A 311 0.96 -6.24 -14.18
C GLY A 311 0.83 -5.84 -12.72
N ASP A 312 1.75 -5.00 -12.27
CA ASP A 312 1.72 -4.40 -10.94
C ASP A 312 1.01 -3.04 -10.99
N TYR A 313 0.14 -2.80 -10.03
CA TYR A 313 -0.69 -1.59 -9.94
C TYR A 313 -0.53 -0.88 -8.61
N LEU A 314 -0.36 0.44 -8.64
CA LEU A 314 -0.52 1.32 -7.50
C LEU A 314 -1.97 1.83 -7.48
N VAL A 315 -2.70 1.52 -6.42
CA VAL A 315 -4.08 1.94 -6.18
C VAL A 315 -4.06 2.96 -5.05
N PHE A 316 -4.64 4.14 -5.26
CA PHE A 316 -4.61 5.22 -4.27
C PHE A 316 -5.79 6.16 -4.44
N HIS A 317 -5.98 7.09 -3.52
CA HIS A 317 -6.90 8.21 -3.77
C HIS A 317 -6.13 9.51 -4.01
N ALA A 318 -6.76 10.41 -4.78
CA ALA A 318 -6.34 11.79 -4.90
C ALA A 318 -7.57 12.70 -4.87
N TYR A 319 -7.39 13.96 -4.48
CA TYR A 319 -8.49 14.92 -4.37
C TYR A 319 -8.58 15.74 -5.67
N ASP A 320 -9.79 15.79 -6.26
CA ASP A 320 -10.08 16.67 -7.40
C ASP A 320 -9.80 18.12 -7.01
N GLY A 321 -9.00 18.81 -7.80
CA GLY A 321 -8.49 20.14 -7.50
C GLY A 321 -9.55 21.25 -7.48
N ARG A 322 -10.73 21.00 -8.05
CA ARG A 322 -11.85 21.95 -8.09
C ARG A 322 -12.84 21.69 -6.95
N THR A 323 -13.16 20.42 -6.69
CA THR A 323 -14.24 20.05 -5.76
C THR A 323 -13.71 19.61 -4.40
N GLY A 324 -12.42 19.24 -4.29
CA GLY A 324 -11.82 18.66 -3.10
C GLY A 324 -12.32 17.26 -2.76
N ARG A 325 -13.06 16.61 -3.66
CA ARG A 325 -13.55 15.24 -3.46
C ARG A 325 -12.43 14.24 -3.75
N SER A 326 -12.29 13.24 -2.90
CA SER A 326 -11.35 12.14 -3.12
C SER A 326 -11.90 11.15 -4.13
N GLU A 327 -11.06 10.69 -5.05
CA GLU A 327 -11.39 9.73 -6.09
C GLU A 327 -10.34 8.64 -6.20
N LEU A 328 -10.78 7.46 -6.63
CA LEU A 328 -9.93 6.33 -6.96
C LEU A 328 -9.00 6.69 -8.12
N LYS A 329 -7.73 6.34 -7.97
CA LYS A 329 -6.72 6.39 -9.03
C LYS A 329 -5.97 5.08 -9.07
N ILE A 330 -5.62 4.65 -10.27
CA ILE A 330 -4.82 3.44 -10.51
C ILE A 330 -3.74 3.76 -11.54
N SER A 331 -2.50 3.51 -11.18
CA SER A 331 -1.35 3.59 -12.09
C SER A 331 -0.71 2.21 -12.22
N THR A 332 -0.23 1.86 -13.40
CA THR A 332 0.71 0.75 -13.51
C THR A 332 2.02 1.10 -12.81
N ILE A 333 2.70 0.08 -12.26
CA ILE A 333 4.04 0.22 -11.70
C ILE A 333 5.05 -0.38 -12.67
N VAL A 334 6.10 0.38 -12.97
CA VAL A 334 7.30 -0.11 -13.64
C VAL A 334 8.43 -0.14 -12.62
N TRP A 335 9.09 -1.28 -12.48
CA TRP A 335 10.25 -1.43 -11.60
C TRP A 335 11.53 -1.12 -12.38
N GLU A 336 12.17 0.00 -12.03
CA GLU A 336 13.38 0.49 -12.67
C GLU A 336 14.50 0.61 -11.63
N ASP A 337 15.66 0.01 -11.89
CA ASP A 337 16.79 -0.07 -10.95
C ASP A 337 16.40 -0.59 -9.55
N GLY A 338 15.39 -1.47 -9.52
CA GLY A 338 14.84 -2.04 -8.29
C GLY A 338 14.05 -1.03 -7.45
N TRP A 339 13.41 -0.03 -8.08
CA TRP A 339 12.50 0.92 -7.44
C TRP A 339 11.23 1.12 -8.26
N PRO A 340 10.08 1.36 -7.58
CA PRO A 340 8.83 1.59 -8.30
C PRO A 340 8.82 2.97 -8.95
N ARG A 341 8.34 3.01 -10.20
CA ARG A 341 8.01 4.20 -10.96
C ARG A 341 6.54 4.12 -11.36
N VAL A 342 5.79 5.19 -11.22
CA VAL A 342 4.37 5.32 -11.55
C VAL A 342 4.14 6.52 -12.43
N ALA A 343 3.00 6.59 -13.11
CA ALA A 343 2.62 7.74 -13.91
C ALA A 343 2.30 8.94 -13.02
N GLU A 344 2.63 10.13 -13.50
CA GLU A 344 2.19 11.39 -12.89
C GLU A 344 0.67 11.55 -12.98
N LEU A 345 0.10 12.32 -12.06
CA LEU A 345 -1.30 12.72 -12.12
C LEU A 345 -1.51 13.76 -13.24
N PRO A 346 -2.53 13.60 -14.11
CA PRO A 346 -2.80 14.48 -15.22
C PRO A 346 -3.27 15.89 -14.82
#